data_4f9fbe9dbd960897542b5b925a57d9d0
#
_entry.id   4f9fbe9dbd960897542b5b925a57d9d0
#
_cell.length_a   1.000
_cell.length_b   1.000
_cell.length_c   1.000
_cell.angle_alpha   90.00
_cell.angle_beta   90.00
_cell.angle_gamma   90.00
#
_symmetry.space_group_name_H-M   'P 1'
#
loop_
_entity.id
_entity.type
_entity.pdbx_description
1 polymer ?
#
loop_
_entity_poly.entity_id
_entity_poly.type
_entity_poly.pdbx_seq_one_letter_code
_entity_poly.pdbx_strand_id
1 'polypeptide(L)'
;MKNLFILVLLSMGLLLACSKKETSKPSDSIKIVSLTASINPVKAYEITDISVEATGDNLQFGWVANHGRILGSGKVVQYNACTSCAGHNTITCRVFNETGEVSDTIMIRVYPYPSENK
;
A
#
# COMPACT_ATOMS: atom_id res chain seq x y z
N MET A 1 58.27 -4.21 22.08
CA MET A 1 57.26 -3.49 22.83
C MET A 1 56.45 -2.55 21.98
N LYS A 2 57.07 -1.84 21.12
CA LYS A 2 56.35 -0.90 20.28
C LYS A 2 55.41 -1.56 19.32
N ASN A 3 55.72 -2.76 18.96
CA ASN A 3 54.89 -3.46 17.98
C ASN A 3 53.51 -3.84 18.53
N LEU A 4 53.42 -3.98 19.82
CA LEU A 4 52.17 -4.32 20.46
C LEU A 4 51.12 -3.23 20.29
N PHE A 5 51.54 -2.00 20.35
CA PHE A 5 50.61 -0.89 20.22
C PHE A 5 50.02 -0.80 18.83
N ILE A 6 50.81 -1.11 17.85
CA ILE A 6 50.36 -1.04 16.48
C ILE A 6 49.27 -2.09 16.22
N LEU A 7 49.45 -3.26 16.79
CA LEU A 7 48.48 -4.32 16.64
C LEU A 7 47.14 -3.97 17.24
N VAL A 8 47.15 -3.33 18.38
CA VAL A 8 45.91 -2.94 19.03
C VAL A 8 45.15 -1.91 18.20
N LEU A 9 45.85 -0.97 17.64
CA LEU A 9 45.22 0.03 16.80
C LEU A 9 44.57 -0.55 15.58
N LEU A 10 45.18 -1.54 14.99
CA LEU A 10 44.62 -2.19 13.83
C LEU A 10 43.32 -2.91 14.14
N SER A 11 43.23 -3.52 15.28
CA SER A 11 42.03 -4.24 15.64
C SER A 11 40.85 -3.30 15.89
N MET A 12 41.13 -2.15 16.43
CA MET A 12 40.08 -1.18 16.62
C MET A 12 39.52 -0.62 15.32
N GLY A 13 40.38 -0.43 14.37
CA GLY A 13 39.94 0.04 13.06
C GLY A 13 38.98 -0.90 12.40
N LEU A 14 39.18 -2.17 12.55
CA LEU A 14 38.31 -3.16 11.98
C LEU A 14 36.89 -3.12 12.56
N LEU A 15 36.79 -2.89 13.84
CA LEU A 15 35.51 -2.84 14.49
C LEU A 15 34.67 -1.69 13.97
N LEU A 16 35.26 -0.56 13.73
CA LEU A 16 34.55 0.59 13.22
C LEU A 16 34.01 0.34 11.82
N ALA A 17 34.75 -0.36 11.00
CA ALA A 17 34.32 -0.64 9.66
C ALA A 17 33.08 -1.53 9.63
N CYS A 18 32.96 -2.44 10.56
CA CYS A 18 31.80 -3.34 10.59
C CYS A 18 30.53 -2.66 11.01
N SER A 19 30.58 -1.69 11.88
CA SER A 19 29.38 -1.10 12.45
C SER A 19 28.60 -0.25 11.48
N LYS A 20 29.19 0.16 10.39
CA LYS A 20 28.51 1.07 9.47
C LYS A 20 27.55 0.38 8.53
N LYS A 21 27.68 -0.88 8.35
CA LYS A 21 26.93 -1.56 7.30
C LYS A 21 25.50 -1.88 7.68
N GLU A 22 25.27 -2.05 8.92
CA GLU A 22 23.95 -2.45 9.36
C GLU A 22 22.95 -1.33 9.35
N THR A 23 23.43 -0.13 9.26
CA THR A 23 22.53 1.02 9.38
C THR A 23 21.74 1.30 8.13
N SER A 24 22.05 0.65 7.08
CA SER A 24 21.34 0.92 5.85
C SER A 24 20.18 0.00 5.73
N LYS A 25 19.19 0.38 5.06
CA LYS A 25 18.03 -0.34 4.62
C LYS A 25 16.73 0.36 4.94
N PRO A 26 16.71 1.68 4.87
CA PRO A 26 15.42 2.34 4.94
C PRO A 26 14.57 2.08 3.71
N SER A 27 15.18 1.59 2.65
CA SER A 27 14.46 1.40 1.40
C SER A 27 13.49 0.23 1.42
N ASP A 28 13.57 -0.61 2.43
CA ASP A 28 12.67 -1.75 2.52
C ASP A 28 11.31 -1.40 3.09
N SER A 29 11.14 -0.23 3.65
CA SER A 29 9.86 0.12 4.22
C SER A 29 8.86 0.44 3.13
N ILE A 30 7.68 -0.13 3.29
CA ILE A 30 6.56 0.07 2.37
C ILE A 30 5.77 1.28 2.83
N LYS A 31 5.38 2.11 1.86
CA LYS A 31 4.59 3.29 2.18
C LYS A 31 3.53 3.49 1.10
N ILE A 32 2.29 3.71 1.53
CA ILE A 32 1.23 4.12 0.63
C ILE A 32 1.26 5.64 0.56
N VAL A 33 1.44 6.16 -0.65
CA VAL A 33 1.49 7.59 -0.89
C VAL A 33 0.10 8.15 -1.12
N SER A 34 -0.72 7.45 -1.89
CA SER A 34 -2.07 7.90 -2.18
C SER A 34 -2.96 6.73 -2.57
N LEU A 35 -4.24 6.90 -2.34
CA LEU A 35 -5.27 5.94 -2.71
C LEU A 35 -6.45 6.75 -3.21
N THR A 36 -6.78 6.62 -4.49
CA THR A 36 -7.71 7.50 -5.16
C THR A 36 -8.72 6.73 -6.01
N ALA A 37 -9.85 7.37 -6.26
CA ALA A 37 -10.88 6.86 -7.17
C ALA A 37 -11.06 7.86 -8.30
N SER A 38 -11.24 7.35 -9.52
CA SER A 38 -11.45 8.21 -10.68
C SER A 38 -12.81 8.90 -10.64
N ILE A 39 -13.81 8.23 -10.09
CA ILE A 39 -15.16 8.76 -9.91
C ILE A 39 -15.60 8.45 -8.49
N ASN A 40 -15.99 9.47 -7.76
CA ASN A 40 -16.49 9.34 -6.40
C ASN A 40 -17.25 10.62 -6.06
N PRO A 41 -18.56 10.58 -5.84
CA PRO A 41 -19.42 9.40 -5.71
C PRO A 41 -19.78 8.73 -7.03
N VAL A 42 -20.25 7.51 -6.94
CA VAL A 42 -20.75 6.74 -8.08
C VAL A 42 -22.21 6.38 -7.86
N LYS A 43 -22.89 6.05 -8.94
CA LYS A 43 -24.23 5.50 -8.85
C LYS A 43 -24.16 3.97 -8.79
N ALA A 44 -25.22 3.36 -8.27
CA ALA A 44 -25.33 1.91 -8.30
C ALA A 44 -25.14 1.41 -9.74
N TYR A 45 -24.41 0.30 -9.89
CA TYR A 45 -24.01 -0.32 -11.16
C TYR A 45 -22.85 0.39 -11.87
N GLU A 46 -22.46 1.58 -11.46
CA GLU A 46 -21.33 2.24 -12.09
C GLU A 46 -20.00 1.63 -11.65
N ILE A 47 -19.01 1.84 -12.47
CA ILE A 47 -17.64 1.36 -12.22
C ILE A 47 -16.74 2.58 -12.05
N THR A 48 -15.89 2.54 -11.05
CA THR A 48 -14.85 3.54 -10.85
C THR A 48 -13.51 2.85 -10.73
N ASP A 49 -12.46 3.49 -11.24
CA ASP A 49 -11.11 2.98 -11.09
C ASP A 49 -10.54 3.42 -9.74
N ILE A 50 -9.97 2.47 -9.03
CA ILE A 50 -9.30 2.73 -7.77
C ILE A 50 -7.81 2.53 -8.00
N SER A 51 -7.02 3.52 -7.65
CA SER A 51 -5.58 3.51 -7.88
C SER A 51 -4.82 3.72 -6.58
N VAL A 52 -3.74 2.99 -6.42
CA VAL A 52 -2.84 3.15 -5.28
C VAL A 52 -1.46 3.54 -5.79
N GLU A 53 -0.87 4.54 -5.14
CA GLU A 53 0.55 4.88 -5.31
C GLU A 53 1.26 4.45 -4.05
N ALA A 54 2.31 3.66 -4.20
CA ALA A 54 3.07 3.15 -3.08
C ALA A 54 4.54 3.06 -3.42
N THR A 55 5.38 3.14 -2.41
CA THR A 55 6.83 3.00 -2.56
C THR A 55 7.30 1.77 -1.80
N GLY A 56 8.32 1.12 -2.34
CA GLY A 56 8.90 -0.10 -1.79
C GLY A 56 9.32 -1.02 -2.91
N ASP A 57 9.98 -2.12 -2.56
CA ASP A 57 10.50 -3.07 -3.53
C ASP A 57 9.58 -4.29 -3.63
N ASN A 58 9.42 -4.78 -4.85
CA ASN A 58 8.68 -6.02 -5.12
C ASN A 58 7.30 -6.03 -4.48
N LEU A 59 6.56 -4.95 -4.68
CA LEU A 59 5.28 -4.78 -4.04
C LEU A 59 4.20 -5.65 -4.66
N GLN A 60 3.36 -6.18 -3.81
CA GLN A 60 2.14 -6.87 -4.17
C GLN A 60 0.95 -6.13 -3.57
N PHE A 61 -0.22 -6.30 -4.18
CA PHE A 61 -1.40 -5.52 -3.84
C PHE A 61 -2.59 -6.45 -3.61
N GLY A 62 -3.27 -6.26 -2.50
CA GLY A 62 -4.51 -6.97 -2.19
C GLY A 62 -5.63 -5.98 -1.99
N TRP A 63 -6.81 -6.31 -2.46
CA TRP A 63 -7.96 -5.41 -2.44
C TRP A 63 -9.17 -6.09 -1.86
N VAL A 64 -9.89 -5.38 -1.00
CA VAL A 64 -11.14 -5.86 -0.40
C VAL A 64 -12.12 -4.72 -0.36
N ALA A 65 -13.37 -4.99 -0.74
CA ALA A 65 -14.48 -4.07 -0.58
C ALA A 65 -15.49 -4.67 0.38
N ASN A 66 -16.05 -3.84 1.25
CA ASN A 66 -17.08 -4.34 2.16
C ASN A 66 -18.39 -4.69 1.44
N HIS A 67 -18.70 -3.96 0.35
CA HIS A 67 -19.82 -4.28 -0.53
C HIS A 67 -19.41 -3.95 -1.97
N GLY A 68 -19.98 -4.66 -2.91
CA GLY A 68 -19.64 -4.49 -4.31
C GLY A 68 -18.54 -5.45 -4.72
N ARG A 69 -17.99 -5.24 -5.89
CA ARG A 69 -16.99 -6.14 -6.48
C ARG A 69 -15.75 -5.38 -6.89
N ILE A 70 -14.62 -5.98 -6.60
CA ILE A 70 -13.33 -5.54 -7.12
C ILE A 70 -12.99 -6.41 -8.33
N LEU A 71 -12.66 -5.76 -9.42
CA LEU A 71 -12.28 -6.42 -10.67
C LEU A 71 -10.83 -6.03 -11.00
N GLY A 72 -10.02 -7.04 -11.29
CA GLY A 72 -8.63 -6.82 -11.64
C GLY A 72 -7.69 -7.00 -10.45
N SER A 73 -6.44 -6.67 -10.66
CA SER A 73 -5.38 -6.81 -9.68
C SER A 73 -4.31 -5.75 -9.94
N GLY A 74 -3.38 -5.60 -9.00
CA GLY A 74 -2.26 -4.67 -9.14
C GLY A 74 -2.58 -3.28 -8.60
N LYS A 75 -1.93 -2.28 -9.15
CA LYS A 75 -2.03 -0.91 -8.66
C LYS A 75 -3.34 -0.23 -9.00
N VAL A 76 -3.99 -0.67 -10.04
CA VAL A 76 -5.27 -0.12 -10.48
C VAL A 76 -6.25 -1.25 -10.61
N VAL A 77 -7.38 -1.10 -9.94
CA VAL A 77 -8.49 -2.05 -10.02
C VAL A 77 -9.76 -1.29 -10.29
N GLN A 78 -10.81 -2.02 -10.65
CA GLN A 78 -12.12 -1.43 -10.84
C GLN A 78 -13.03 -1.83 -9.70
N TYR A 79 -13.80 -0.89 -9.22
CA TYR A 79 -14.84 -1.13 -8.23
C TYR A 79 -16.19 -1.01 -8.92
N ASN A 80 -16.97 -2.06 -8.83
CA ASN A 80 -18.32 -2.12 -9.38
C ASN A 80 -19.32 -2.05 -8.24
N ALA A 81 -20.04 -0.94 -8.17
CA ALA A 81 -21.03 -0.73 -7.14
C ALA A 81 -22.30 -1.53 -7.45
N CYS A 82 -22.77 -2.28 -6.47
CA CYS A 82 -23.97 -3.09 -6.61
C CYS A 82 -25.23 -2.27 -6.28
N THR A 83 -26.39 -2.83 -6.62
CA THR A 83 -27.67 -2.16 -6.33
C THR A 83 -27.93 -1.97 -4.85
N SER A 84 -27.48 -2.91 -4.04
CA SER A 84 -27.69 -2.84 -2.59
C SER A 84 -26.52 -2.16 -1.89
N CYS A 85 -25.60 -1.55 -2.63
CA CYS A 85 -24.40 -0.93 -2.08
C CYS A 85 -24.60 0.55 -1.77
N ALA A 86 -25.80 1.08 -1.84
CA ALA A 86 -26.03 2.49 -1.58
C ALA A 86 -25.50 2.89 -0.21
N GLY A 87 -24.89 4.08 -0.14
CA GLY A 87 -24.28 4.57 1.08
C GLY A 87 -22.77 4.65 0.96
N HIS A 88 -22.12 4.56 2.08
CA HIS A 88 -20.65 4.61 2.14
C HIS A 88 -20.07 3.21 2.16
N ASN A 89 -19.22 2.93 1.19
CA ASN A 89 -18.55 1.65 1.09
C ASN A 89 -17.04 1.87 1.25
N THR A 90 -16.41 0.95 1.95
CA THR A 90 -14.98 1.05 2.24
C THR A 90 -14.23 0.05 1.38
N ILE A 91 -13.23 0.53 0.69
CA ILE A 91 -12.31 -0.30 -0.08
C ILE A 91 -10.97 -0.23 0.60
N THR A 92 -10.41 -1.39 0.90
CA THR A 92 -9.11 -1.50 1.56
C THR A 92 -8.09 -1.99 0.56
N CYS A 93 -6.97 -1.29 0.50
CA CYS A 93 -5.79 -1.72 -0.25
C CYS A 93 -4.73 -2.16 0.72
N ARG A 94 -4.23 -3.36 0.52
CA ARG A 94 -3.11 -3.89 1.27
C ARG A 94 -1.91 -3.97 0.35
N VAL A 95 -0.81 -3.35 0.74
CA VAL A 95 0.43 -3.35 -0.02
C VAL A 95 1.46 -4.11 0.79
N PHE A 96 2.07 -5.11 0.20
CA PHE A 96 2.94 -6.01 0.94
C PHE A 96 4.06 -6.57 0.08
N ASN A 97 5.08 -7.04 0.75
CA ASN A 97 6.17 -7.81 0.16
C ASN A 97 6.71 -8.76 1.22
N GLU A 98 7.87 -9.33 0.98
CA GLU A 98 8.46 -10.29 1.91
C GLU A 98 8.82 -9.67 3.26
N THR A 99 9.02 -8.37 3.31
CA THR A 99 9.52 -7.71 4.52
C THR A 99 8.42 -7.08 5.36
N GLY A 100 7.23 -6.86 4.80
CA GLY A 100 6.20 -6.20 5.58
C GLY A 100 4.94 -5.93 4.79
N GLU A 101 4.04 -5.20 5.44
CA GLU A 101 2.72 -4.93 4.93
C GLU A 101 2.19 -3.61 5.49
N VAL A 102 1.51 -2.84 4.66
CA VAL A 102 0.76 -1.66 5.07
C VAL A 102 -0.60 -1.70 4.40
N SER A 103 -1.58 -1.05 5.01
CA SER A 103 -2.93 -0.97 4.45
C SER A 103 -3.46 0.44 4.55
N ASP A 104 -4.35 0.78 3.64
CA ASP A 104 -5.09 2.02 3.68
C ASP A 104 -6.48 1.80 3.11
N THR A 105 -7.39 2.70 3.41
CA THR A 105 -8.77 2.59 2.98
C THR A 105 -9.21 3.85 2.25
N ILE A 106 -10.16 3.66 1.32
CA ILE A 106 -10.84 4.76 0.68
C ILE A 106 -12.35 4.51 0.78
N MET A 107 -13.09 5.56 1.02
CA MET A 107 -14.54 5.48 1.12
C MET A 107 -15.15 5.92 -0.20
N ILE A 108 -15.98 5.08 -0.77
CA ILE A 108 -16.72 5.37 -1.99
C ILE A 108 -18.19 5.55 -1.62
N ARG A 109 -18.72 6.70 -1.95
CA ARG A 109 -20.14 6.94 -1.76
C ARG A 109 -20.90 6.46 -2.99
N VAL A 110 -21.93 5.66 -2.76
CA VAL A 110 -22.75 5.09 -3.82
C VAL A 110 -24.16 5.61 -3.67
N TYR A 111 -24.67 6.26 -4.70
CA TYR A 111 -26.04 6.69 -4.75
C TYR A 111 -26.92 5.54 -5.16
N PRO A 112 -28.14 5.46 -4.61
CA PRO A 112 -29.04 4.39 -4.98
C PRO A 112 -29.42 4.48 -6.45
N TYR A 113 -29.73 3.36 -7.01
CA TYR A 113 -30.28 3.32 -8.36
C TYR A 113 -31.63 4.06 -8.35
N PRO A 114 -31.82 4.95 -9.31
CA PRO A 114 -33.07 5.69 -9.30
C PRO A 114 -34.24 4.73 -9.48
N SER A 115 -35.13 4.73 -8.50
CA SER A 115 -36.38 3.99 -8.63
C SER A 115 -37.27 4.72 -9.63
N GLU A 116 -37.78 3.97 -10.57
CA GLU A 116 -38.77 4.54 -11.47
C GLU A 116 -40.02 4.84 -10.68
N ASN A 117 -40.26 6.11 -10.51
CA ASN A 117 -41.52 6.52 -9.95
C ASN A 117 -42.57 6.45 -11.07
N LYS A 118 -43.48 5.56 -10.89
CA LYS A 118 -44.62 5.50 -11.77
C LYS A 118 -45.72 6.44 -11.29
#